data_7174a5ebf29c0a9dbe550883f1bbc344
#
_entry.id   7174a5ebf29c0a9dbe550883f1bbc344
#
_cell.length_a   1.000
_cell.length_b   1.000
_cell.length_c   1.000
_cell.angle_alpha   90.00
_cell.angle_beta   90.00
_cell.angle_gamma   90.00
#
_symmetry.space_group_name_H-M   'P 1'
#
loop_
_entity.id
_entity.type
_entity.pdbx_description
1 polymer ?
#
loop_
_entity_poly.entity_id
_entity_poly.type
_entity_poly.pdbx_seq_one_letter_code
_entity_poly.pdbx_strand_id
1 'polypeptide(L)'
;MYIHMFAFRFKPGVTDAQKDRIVAEIRKLQGQIPGLLETLVGRNFSPRGEGYELGGAMKFADKASLDAYGPHPVHQQLVSWLMPLIEPIEVDFLA
;
A
#
# COMPACT_ATOMS: atom_id res chain seq x y z
N MET A 1 -16.15 7.45 5.79
CA MET A 1 -14.95 6.64 5.92
C MET A 1 -13.90 7.06 4.88
N TYR A 2 -12.67 7.24 5.28
CA TYR A 2 -11.59 7.66 4.40
C TYR A 2 -10.86 6.44 3.85
N ILE A 3 -10.81 6.33 2.53
CA ILE A 3 -10.22 5.19 1.83
C ILE A 3 -8.96 5.66 1.12
N HIS A 4 -7.87 4.94 1.36
CA HIS A 4 -6.61 5.08 0.64
C HIS A 4 -6.42 3.83 -0.22
N MET A 5 -6.45 3.99 -1.52
CA MET A 5 -6.19 2.91 -2.47
C MET A 5 -4.84 3.11 -3.12
N PHE A 6 -4.19 2.00 -3.44
CA PHE A 6 -2.91 2.03 -4.14
C PHE A 6 -2.80 0.84 -5.08
N ALA A 7 -1.97 1.01 -6.10
CA ALA A 7 -1.56 -0.08 -6.98
C ALA A 7 -0.11 0.14 -7.38
N PHE A 8 0.62 -0.95 -7.57
CA PHE A 8 2.04 -0.90 -7.91
C PHE A 8 2.32 -1.65 -9.21
N ARG A 9 3.03 -0.98 -10.13
CA ARG A 9 3.86 -1.63 -11.12
C ARG A 9 5.22 -1.91 -10.48
N PHE A 10 5.86 -2.99 -10.90
CA PHE A 10 7.21 -3.31 -10.43
C PHE A 10 8.24 -2.95 -11.48
N LYS A 11 9.38 -2.43 -11.03
CA LYS A 11 10.51 -2.19 -11.91
C LYS A 11 11.10 -3.50 -12.38
N PRO A 12 11.81 -3.51 -13.54
CA PRO A 12 12.45 -4.73 -14.06
C PRO A 12 13.36 -5.38 -13.02
N GLY A 13 13.33 -6.70 -12.95
CA GLY A 13 14.19 -7.48 -12.06
C GLY A 13 13.66 -7.70 -10.66
N VAL A 14 12.51 -7.13 -10.28
CA VAL A 14 11.88 -7.41 -9.00
C VAL A 14 11.35 -8.84 -9.01
N THR A 15 11.77 -9.65 -8.04
CA THR A 15 11.46 -11.06 -7.95
C THR A 15 10.09 -11.32 -7.32
N ASP A 16 9.52 -12.50 -7.55
CA ASP A 16 8.28 -12.91 -6.88
C ASP A 16 8.42 -12.94 -5.36
N ALA A 17 9.57 -13.35 -4.85
CA ALA A 17 9.85 -13.33 -3.42
C ALA A 17 9.80 -11.90 -2.85
N GLN A 18 10.34 -10.93 -3.58
CA GLN A 18 10.24 -9.51 -3.18
C GLN A 18 8.79 -9.00 -3.22
N LYS A 19 8.03 -9.36 -4.23
CA LYS A 19 6.60 -8.99 -4.35
C LYS A 19 5.78 -9.58 -3.20
N ASP A 20 6.01 -10.83 -2.85
CA ASP A 20 5.34 -11.49 -1.72
C ASP A 20 5.72 -10.83 -0.38
N ARG A 21 6.98 -10.45 -0.22
CA ARG A 21 7.45 -9.71 0.96
C ARG A 21 6.73 -8.37 1.08
N ILE A 22 6.56 -7.65 -0.02
CA ILE A 22 5.86 -6.37 -0.03
C ILE A 22 4.43 -6.54 0.49
N VAL A 23 3.70 -7.53 0.00
CA VAL A 23 2.35 -7.83 0.48
C VAL A 23 2.35 -8.11 1.99
N ALA A 24 3.27 -8.95 2.47
CA ALA A 24 3.36 -9.30 3.88
C ALA A 24 3.68 -8.07 4.76
N GLU A 25 4.61 -7.22 4.34
CA GLU A 25 5.00 -6.02 5.09
C GLU A 25 3.89 -4.96 5.12
N ILE A 26 3.13 -4.80 4.05
CA ILE A 26 1.97 -3.90 4.05
C ILE A 26 0.89 -4.43 5.00
N ARG A 27 0.62 -5.73 5.01
CA ARG A 27 -0.34 -6.33 5.95
C ARG A 27 0.03 -6.08 7.42
N LYS A 28 1.32 -6.05 7.73
CA LYS A 28 1.83 -5.80 9.09
C LYS A 28 1.59 -4.36 9.58
N LEU A 29 1.25 -3.42 8.70
CA LEU A 29 0.92 -2.06 9.12
C LEU A 29 -0.35 -2.03 9.96
N GLN A 30 -1.25 -3.01 9.79
CA GLN A 30 -2.43 -3.14 10.63
C GLN A 30 -2.04 -3.31 12.10
N GLY A 31 -2.57 -2.46 12.95
CA GLY A 31 -2.24 -2.42 14.38
C GLY A 31 -1.04 -1.55 14.75
N GLN A 32 -0.30 -1.04 13.76
CA GLN A 32 0.86 -0.17 14.00
C GLN A 32 0.61 1.30 13.64
N ILE A 33 -0.46 1.59 12.92
CA ILE A 33 -0.78 2.94 12.44
C ILE A 33 -2.05 3.42 13.16
N PRO A 34 -1.97 4.52 13.93
CA PRO A 34 -3.16 5.06 14.60
C PRO A 34 -4.26 5.41 13.61
N GLY A 35 -5.49 4.98 13.88
CA GLY A 35 -6.65 5.25 13.05
C GLY A 35 -6.79 4.40 11.79
N LEU A 36 -5.84 3.52 11.51
CA LEU A 36 -5.94 2.53 10.44
C LEU A 36 -6.86 1.40 10.90
N LEU A 37 -8.03 1.31 10.28
CA LEU A 37 -9.09 0.37 10.69
C LEU A 37 -9.01 -0.97 9.95
N GLU A 38 -8.61 -0.94 8.68
CA GLU A 38 -8.54 -2.14 7.85
C GLU A 38 -7.49 -1.98 6.77
N THR A 39 -6.75 -3.05 6.51
CA THR A 39 -5.74 -3.11 5.45
C THR A 39 -6.02 -4.33 4.57
N LEU A 40 -6.29 -4.08 3.30
CA LEU A 40 -6.50 -5.10 2.28
C LEU A 40 -5.42 -4.95 1.22
N VAL A 41 -4.68 -6.00 0.94
CA VAL A 41 -3.61 -5.97 -0.07
C VAL A 41 -3.39 -7.37 -0.64
N GLY A 42 -3.11 -7.42 -1.93
CA GLY A 42 -2.84 -8.67 -2.62
C GLY A 42 -2.30 -8.48 -4.02
N ARG A 43 -1.98 -9.60 -4.66
CA ARG A 43 -1.52 -9.63 -6.05
C ARG A 43 -2.72 -9.41 -6.98
N ASN A 44 -2.53 -8.56 -7.98
CA ASN A 44 -3.56 -8.31 -8.98
C ASN A 44 -3.60 -9.46 -10.00
N PHE A 45 -4.76 -10.04 -10.23
CA PHE A 45 -4.97 -11.09 -11.24
C PHE A 45 -5.87 -10.62 -12.39
N SER A 46 -6.22 -9.33 -12.45
CA SER A 46 -7.06 -8.81 -13.53
C SER A 46 -6.28 -8.80 -14.86
N PRO A 47 -6.88 -9.29 -15.95
CA PRO A 47 -6.27 -9.17 -17.28
C PRO A 47 -6.25 -7.73 -17.80
N ARG A 48 -6.94 -6.81 -17.12
CA ARG A 48 -7.01 -5.38 -17.47
C ARG A 48 -6.22 -4.52 -16.48
N GLY A 49 -5.20 -5.08 -15.85
CA GLY A 49 -4.44 -4.42 -14.79
C GLY A 49 -3.43 -3.38 -15.27
N GLU A 50 -3.24 -3.20 -16.59
CA GLU A 50 -2.32 -2.19 -17.14
C GLU A 50 -0.89 -2.31 -16.60
N GLY A 51 -0.45 -3.53 -16.26
CA GLY A 51 0.86 -3.77 -15.67
C GLY A 51 0.94 -3.54 -14.15
N TYR A 52 -0.14 -3.12 -13.52
CA TYR A 52 -0.20 -3.05 -12.05
C TYR A 52 -0.41 -4.45 -11.50
N GLU A 53 0.58 -4.96 -10.78
CA GLU A 53 0.62 -6.34 -10.31
C GLU A 53 0.22 -6.51 -8.85
N LEU A 54 0.07 -5.42 -8.11
CA LEU A 54 -0.31 -5.44 -6.70
C LEU A 54 -1.31 -4.30 -6.46
N GLY A 55 -2.34 -4.57 -5.69
CA GLY A 55 -3.33 -3.58 -5.31
C GLY A 55 -3.69 -3.68 -3.85
N GLY A 56 -4.14 -2.55 -3.28
CA GLY A 56 -4.57 -2.51 -1.92
C GLY A 56 -5.53 -1.38 -1.61
N ALA A 57 -6.20 -1.51 -0.47
CA ALA A 57 -7.07 -0.49 0.07
C ALA A 57 -6.92 -0.46 1.59
N MET A 58 -6.82 0.75 2.13
CA MET A 58 -6.73 1.00 3.56
C MET A 58 -7.88 1.89 3.98
N LYS A 59 -8.51 1.57 5.10
CA LYS A 59 -9.61 2.36 5.67
C LYS A 59 -9.14 3.08 6.91
N PHE A 60 -9.34 4.40 6.94
CA PHE A 60 -8.97 5.25 8.06
C PHE A 60 -10.21 5.83 8.75
N ALA A 61 -10.13 5.98 10.07
CA ALA A 61 -11.22 6.49 10.90
C ALA A 61 -11.60 7.93 10.54
N ASP A 62 -10.59 8.76 10.21
CA ASP A 62 -10.77 10.17 9.90
C ASP A 62 -9.64 10.67 9.00
N LYS A 63 -9.79 11.90 8.51
CA LYS A 63 -8.81 12.52 7.64
C LYS A 63 -7.47 12.75 8.34
N ALA A 64 -7.51 13.11 9.62
CA ALA A 64 -6.28 13.36 10.39
C ALA A 64 -5.42 12.09 10.46
N SER A 65 -6.03 10.91 10.65
CA SER A 65 -5.33 9.64 10.66
C SER A 65 -4.70 9.32 9.30
N LEU A 66 -5.44 9.56 8.22
CA LEU A 66 -4.90 9.38 6.87
C LEU A 66 -3.73 10.32 6.60
N ASP A 67 -3.87 11.59 6.96
CA ASP A 67 -2.81 12.59 6.78
C ASP A 67 -1.55 12.25 7.60
N ALA A 68 -1.71 11.67 8.79
CA ALA A 68 -0.62 11.27 9.66
C ALA A 68 0.08 9.98 9.21
N TYR A 69 -0.54 9.17 8.38
CA TYR A 69 0.00 7.91 7.92
C TYR A 69 1.29 8.10 7.09
N GLY A 70 1.29 9.01 6.13
CA GLY A 70 2.44 9.25 5.26
C GLY A 70 3.73 9.51 6.04
N PRO A 71 3.78 10.50 6.96
CA PRO A 71 4.97 10.80 7.73
C PRO A 71 5.25 9.85 8.91
N HIS A 72 4.36 8.90 9.19
CA HIS A 72 4.56 7.97 10.32
C HIS A 72 5.85 7.17 10.14
N PRO A 73 6.68 7.01 11.20
CA PRO A 73 7.97 6.32 11.11
C PRO A 73 7.89 4.89 10.55
N VAL A 74 6.85 4.15 10.91
CA VAL A 74 6.66 2.76 10.41
C VAL A 74 6.43 2.77 8.91
N HIS A 75 5.63 3.71 8.40
CA HIS A 75 5.41 3.88 6.96
C HIS A 75 6.69 4.34 6.25
N GLN A 76 7.41 5.29 6.82
CA GLN A 76 8.66 5.79 6.25
C GLN A 76 9.72 4.69 6.13
N GLN A 77 9.80 3.79 7.10
CA GLN A 77 10.71 2.65 7.04
C GLN A 77 10.35 1.71 5.89
N LEU A 78 9.09 1.40 5.70
CA LEU A 78 8.61 0.60 4.56
C LEU A 78 8.96 1.28 3.23
N VAL A 79 8.64 2.56 3.09
CA VAL A 79 8.87 3.34 1.87
C VAL A 79 10.35 3.39 1.50
N SER A 80 11.25 3.41 2.48
CA SER A 80 12.69 3.53 2.25
C SER A 80 13.26 2.43 1.37
N TRP A 81 12.73 1.20 1.46
CA TRP A 81 13.18 0.09 0.61
C TRP A 81 12.17 -0.28 -0.48
N LEU A 82 10.92 0.09 -0.31
CA LEU A 82 9.84 -0.22 -1.26
C LEU A 82 9.91 0.65 -2.52
N MET A 83 10.04 1.97 -2.35
CA MET A 83 9.95 2.92 -3.48
C MET A 83 10.93 2.64 -4.61
N PRO A 84 12.19 2.22 -4.37
CA PRO A 84 13.09 1.86 -5.47
C PRO A 84 12.63 0.68 -6.33
N LEU A 85 11.67 -0.12 -5.85
CA LEU A 85 11.21 -1.33 -6.52
C LEU A 85 9.93 -1.13 -7.34
N ILE A 86 9.23 -0.01 -7.16
CA ILE A 86 7.87 0.16 -7.67
C ILE A 86 7.65 1.47 -8.42
N GLU A 87 6.58 1.48 -9.18
CA GLU A 87 5.93 2.67 -9.72
C GLU A 87 4.50 2.70 -9.19
N PRO A 88 4.20 3.51 -8.16
CA PRO A 88 2.91 3.50 -7.51
C PRO A 88 1.91 4.45 -8.15
N ILE A 89 0.63 4.13 -8.00
CA ILE A 89 -0.47 5.07 -8.15
C ILE A 89 -1.31 5.03 -6.87
N GLU A 90 -1.83 6.16 -6.46
CA GLU A 90 -2.63 6.29 -5.25
C GLU A 90 -3.93 7.04 -5.55
N VAL A 91 -5.01 6.60 -4.90
CA VAL A 91 -6.33 7.26 -4.98
C VAL A 91 -6.90 7.31 -3.57
N ASP A 92 -7.17 8.51 -3.08
CA ASP A 92 -7.77 8.74 -1.78
C ASP A 92 -9.17 9.33 -1.95
N PHE A 93 -10.15 8.77 -1.27
CA PHE A 93 -11.53 9.27 -1.37
C PHE A 93 -12.31 9.03 -0.08
N LEU A 94 -13.36 9.82 0.07
CA LEU A 94 -14.33 9.66 1.15
C LEU A 94 -15.50 8.82 0.66
N ALA A 95 -15.76 7.73 1.36
CA ALA A 95 -16.86 6.82 1.06
C ALA A 95 -18.00 6.98 2.07
#